data_cc36599383bbfaaa20073ab18d23b9b0
#
_entry.id   cc36599383bbfaaa20073ab18d23b9b0
#
_cell.length_a   1.000
_cell.length_b   1.000
_cell.length_c   1.000
_cell.angle_alpha   90.00
_cell.angle_beta   90.00
_cell.angle_gamma   90.00
#
_symmetry.space_group_name_H-M   'P 1'
#
loop_
_entity.id
_entity.type
_entity.pdbx_description
1 polymer ?
#
loop_
_entity_poly.entity_id
_entity_poly.type
_entity_poly.pdbx_seq_one_letter_code
_entity_poly.pdbx_strand_id
1 'polypeptide(L)'
;AERMTEFMKLSKNCEFGDGCINKIYGDIDLGDDFYSFILADGTAMALDSSITVTFDIDGRKGSNTFGKDVFRFMIFSMQGEEVKLYPTWYATPEDCENTVLKDMVINDFGMICGAYWIIKNGNMDYLKCKELDWETKTSCK
;
A
#
# COMPACT_ATOMS: atom_id res chain seq x y z
N ALA A 1 9.69 10.20 10.51
CA ALA A 1 10.15 8.83 10.28
C ALA A 1 10.82 8.24 11.53
N GLU A 2 11.86 8.87 12.09
CA GLU A 2 12.65 8.36 13.23
C GLU A 2 11.78 7.97 14.45
N ARG A 3 10.78 8.78 14.80
CA ARG A 3 9.85 8.47 15.91
C ARG A 3 8.91 7.29 15.63
N MET A 4 8.55 7.03 14.39
CA MET A 4 7.68 5.88 14.06
C MET A 4 8.42 4.56 14.27
N THR A 5 9.71 4.52 14.03
CA THR A 5 10.52 3.30 14.18
C THR A 5 10.67 2.85 15.63
N GLU A 6 10.50 3.74 16.60
CA GLU A 6 10.54 3.42 18.04
C GLU A 6 9.37 2.51 18.47
N PHE A 7 8.23 2.59 17.77
CA PHE A 7 7.02 1.83 18.09
C PHE A 7 6.86 0.56 17.24
N MET A 8 7.67 0.39 16.21
CA MET A 8 7.60 -0.74 15.29
C MET A 8 8.71 -1.75 15.59
N LYS A 9 8.37 -3.04 15.55
CA LYS A 9 9.38 -4.10 15.60
C LYS A 9 10.08 -4.16 14.25
N LEU A 10 11.22 -3.52 14.14
CA LEU A 10 12.04 -3.51 12.94
C LEU A 10 13.01 -4.69 12.94
N SER A 11 13.16 -5.33 11.79
CA SER A 11 14.27 -6.24 11.52
C SER A 11 15.45 -5.53 10.86
N LYS A 12 15.20 -4.46 10.11
CA LYS A 12 16.22 -3.65 9.46
C LYS A 12 15.74 -2.20 9.27
N ASN A 13 16.63 -1.27 9.56
CA ASN A 13 16.48 0.14 9.23
C ASN A 13 17.43 0.45 8.06
N CYS A 14 16.92 0.96 6.95
CA CYS A 14 17.69 1.30 5.76
C CYS A 14 17.86 2.80 5.57
N GLU A 15 17.29 3.58 6.49
CA GLU A 15 17.38 5.05 6.45
C GLU A 15 16.81 5.63 5.14
N PHE A 16 17.47 6.64 4.57
CA PHE A 16 17.02 7.26 3.32
C PHE A 16 17.45 6.46 2.09
N GLY A 17 16.56 6.43 1.10
CA GLY A 17 16.81 5.80 -0.20
C GLY A 17 16.39 4.33 -0.28
N ASP A 18 16.86 3.66 -1.32
CA ASP A 18 16.41 2.32 -1.76
C ASP A 18 17.07 1.12 -1.05
N GLY A 19 17.55 1.33 0.16
CA GLY A 19 18.20 0.27 0.94
C GLY A 19 17.33 -0.92 1.32
N CYS A 20 16.05 -0.72 1.60
CA CYS A 20 15.07 -1.74 1.99
C CYS A 20 14.00 -2.01 0.93
N ILE A 21 13.68 -1.02 0.14
CA ILE A 21 12.63 -1.06 -0.88
C ILE A 21 13.22 -0.57 -2.20
N ASN A 22 12.74 -1.05 -3.33
CA ASN A 22 13.19 -0.52 -4.60
C ASN A 22 12.61 0.89 -4.79
N LYS A 23 13.44 1.82 -5.25
CA LYS A 23 13.00 3.18 -5.56
C LYS A 23 11.94 3.21 -6.66
N ILE A 24 12.07 2.32 -7.64
CA ILE A 24 11.19 2.24 -8.80
C ILE A 24 10.38 0.94 -8.74
N TYR A 25 9.06 1.09 -8.80
CA TYR A 25 8.08 0.01 -8.91
C TYR A 25 7.31 0.20 -10.21
N GLY A 26 7.67 -0.54 -11.25
CA GLY A 26 7.09 -0.30 -12.57
C GLY A 26 7.35 1.15 -13.02
N ASP A 27 6.30 1.91 -13.27
CA ASP A 27 6.37 3.31 -13.68
C ASP A 27 6.38 4.30 -12.50
N ILE A 28 6.32 3.81 -11.26
CA ILE A 28 6.30 4.67 -10.07
C ILE A 28 7.70 4.83 -9.52
N ASP A 29 8.17 6.07 -9.50
CA ASP A 29 9.36 6.51 -8.79
C ASP A 29 8.97 7.06 -7.42
N LEU A 30 9.51 6.47 -6.35
CA LEU A 30 9.30 6.96 -4.98
C LEU A 30 10.05 8.26 -4.69
N GLY A 31 10.88 8.73 -5.63
CA GLY A 31 11.77 9.86 -5.43
C GLY A 31 13.02 9.49 -4.63
N ASP A 32 13.86 10.49 -4.35
CA ASP A 32 15.09 10.29 -3.58
C ASP A 32 14.89 10.50 -2.07
N ASP A 33 13.78 11.13 -1.67
CA ASP A 33 13.49 11.57 -0.30
C ASP A 33 12.51 10.64 0.43
N PHE A 34 12.73 9.34 0.37
CA PHE A 34 11.95 8.39 1.17
C PHE A 34 12.81 7.67 2.21
N TYR A 35 12.20 7.39 3.35
CA TYR A 35 12.80 6.63 4.43
C TYR A 35 12.30 5.20 4.40
N SER A 36 13.18 4.21 4.41
CA SER A 36 12.80 2.80 4.26
C SER A 36 13.26 1.91 5.41
N PHE A 37 12.47 0.89 5.70
CA PHE A 37 12.76 -0.10 6.74
C PHE A 37 12.02 -1.43 6.47
N ILE A 38 12.47 -2.50 7.13
CA ILE A 38 11.83 -3.81 7.09
C ILE A 38 11.28 -4.14 8.48
N LEU A 39 10.02 -4.54 8.54
CA LEU A 39 9.36 -5.01 9.75
C LEU A 39 9.83 -6.42 10.13
N ALA A 40 9.54 -6.84 11.36
CA ALA A 40 9.93 -8.16 11.86
C ALA A 40 9.32 -9.35 11.09
N ASP A 41 8.18 -9.13 10.43
CA ASP A 41 7.52 -10.11 9.56
C ASP A 41 8.08 -10.18 8.13
N GLY A 42 9.00 -9.27 7.79
CA GLY A 42 9.64 -9.20 6.48
C GLY A 42 9.03 -8.18 5.52
N THR A 43 7.90 -7.56 5.87
CA THR A 43 7.29 -6.48 5.08
C THR A 43 8.24 -5.31 4.99
N ALA A 44 8.52 -4.82 3.79
CA ALA A 44 9.25 -3.58 3.60
C ALA A 44 8.30 -2.39 3.55
N MET A 45 8.72 -1.27 4.12
CA MET A 45 7.96 -0.02 4.13
C MET A 45 8.83 1.12 3.66
N ALA A 46 8.21 2.04 2.92
CA ALA A 46 8.78 3.33 2.61
C ALA A 46 7.82 4.46 3.00
N LEU A 47 8.39 5.51 3.57
CA LEU A 47 7.71 6.76 3.93
C LEU A 47 8.32 7.86 3.09
N ASP A 48 7.55 8.47 2.23
CA ASP A 48 8.00 9.65 1.49
C ASP A 48 7.65 10.97 2.21
N SER A 49 8.21 12.05 1.72
CA SER A 49 7.98 13.40 2.26
C SER A 49 6.54 13.90 2.10
N SER A 50 5.74 13.25 1.25
CA SER A 50 4.35 13.60 0.97
C SER A 50 3.34 12.91 1.89
N ILE A 51 3.79 12.37 3.03
CA ILE A 51 2.95 11.61 3.97
C ILE A 51 2.37 10.31 3.38
N THR A 52 2.98 9.80 2.32
CA THR A 52 2.59 8.54 1.70
C THR A 52 3.41 7.38 2.26
N VAL A 53 2.74 6.28 2.51
CA VAL A 53 3.35 5.02 2.95
C VAL A 53 3.20 3.99 1.87
N THR A 54 4.30 3.42 1.42
CA THR A 54 4.31 2.28 0.52
C THR A 54 4.68 1.03 1.32
N PHE A 55 3.88 -0.01 1.18
CA PHE A 55 4.12 -1.33 1.75
C PHE A 55 4.44 -2.31 0.63
N ASP A 56 5.47 -3.10 0.82
CA ASP A 56 5.83 -4.25 0.01
C ASP A 56 5.80 -5.47 0.93
N ILE A 57 4.76 -6.31 0.79
CA ILE A 57 4.42 -7.36 1.76
C ILE A 57 5.47 -8.47 1.78
N ASP A 58 6.06 -8.81 0.66
CA ASP A 58 7.09 -9.83 0.55
C ASP A 58 8.52 -9.26 0.52
N GLY A 59 8.62 -7.94 0.62
CA GLY A 59 9.87 -7.21 0.61
C GLY A 59 10.60 -7.37 -0.73
N ARG A 60 11.90 -7.61 -0.69
CA ARG A 60 12.70 -7.79 -1.92
C ARG A 60 12.59 -9.17 -2.56
N LYS A 61 11.65 -10.00 -2.13
CA LYS A 61 11.56 -11.41 -2.53
C LYS A 61 10.57 -11.62 -3.67
N GLY A 62 10.65 -11.06 -4.75
CA GLY A 62 9.71 -11.34 -5.84
C GLY A 62 9.63 -10.24 -6.88
N SER A 63 8.69 -10.39 -7.79
CA SER A 63 8.32 -9.34 -8.71
C SER A 63 7.24 -8.49 -8.07
N ASN A 64 7.57 -7.27 -7.70
CA ASN A 64 6.64 -6.34 -7.10
C ASN A 64 5.48 -6.03 -8.06
N THR A 65 4.27 -6.32 -7.61
CA THR A 65 3.05 -6.14 -8.39
C THR A 65 2.06 -5.29 -7.60
N PHE A 66 1.71 -4.14 -8.12
CA PHE A 66 0.74 -3.25 -7.49
C PHE A 66 -0.61 -3.93 -7.29
N GLY A 67 -1.19 -3.71 -6.11
CA GLY A 67 -2.47 -4.32 -5.74
C GLY A 67 -2.39 -5.80 -5.38
N LYS A 68 -1.19 -6.40 -5.42
CA LYS A 68 -0.96 -7.79 -5.02
C LYS A 68 -0.02 -7.89 -3.82
N ASP A 69 1.16 -7.33 -3.93
CA ASP A 69 2.21 -7.32 -2.91
C ASP A 69 2.68 -5.91 -2.56
N VAL A 70 2.47 -4.94 -3.44
CA VAL A 70 2.79 -3.53 -3.21
C VAL A 70 1.51 -2.69 -3.12
N PHE A 71 1.40 -1.95 -2.02
CA PHE A 71 0.26 -1.07 -1.72
C PHE A 71 0.76 0.30 -1.29
N ARG A 72 0.03 1.33 -1.66
CA ARG A 72 0.34 2.69 -1.31
C ARG A 72 -0.83 3.35 -0.61
N PHE A 73 -0.56 3.96 0.54
CA PHE A 73 -1.54 4.66 1.37
C PHE A 73 -1.05 6.05 1.68
N MET A 74 -1.98 6.92 1.91
CA MET A 74 -1.72 8.24 2.44
C MET A 74 -2.11 8.29 3.91
N ILE A 75 -1.24 8.83 4.74
CA ILE A 75 -1.53 9.10 6.15
C ILE A 75 -2.06 10.52 6.25
N PHE A 76 -3.30 10.66 6.66
CA PHE A 76 -3.93 11.97 6.78
C PHE A 76 -4.64 12.12 8.12
N SER A 77 -4.52 13.32 8.69
CA SER A 77 -5.27 13.73 9.89
C SER A 77 -5.75 15.16 9.70
N MET A 78 -7.05 15.37 9.82
CA MET A 78 -7.56 16.72 10.01
C MET A 78 -7.37 17.15 11.46
N GLN A 79 -7.26 18.46 11.70
CA GLN A 79 -7.00 19.00 13.02
C GLN A 79 -8.06 18.54 14.02
N GLY A 80 -7.65 17.73 15.00
CA GLY A 80 -8.52 17.19 16.04
C GLY A 80 -9.18 15.84 15.71
N GLU A 81 -8.91 15.24 14.55
CA GLU A 81 -9.39 13.91 14.19
C GLU A 81 -8.30 12.85 14.34
N GLU A 82 -8.75 11.59 14.37
CA GLU A 82 -7.82 10.45 14.33
C GLU A 82 -7.05 10.41 13.01
N VAL A 83 -5.82 9.94 13.09
CA VAL A 83 -5.00 9.63 11.91
C VAL A 83 -5.65 8.48 11.15
N LYS A 84 -5.92 8.68 9.87
CA LYS A 84 -6.52 7.65 9.00
C LYS A 84 -5.61 7.34 7.82
N LEU A 85 -5.71 6.11 7.35
CA LEU A 85 -5.11 5.68 6.08
C LEU A 85 -6.13 5.89 4.96
N TYR A 86 -5.68 6.51 3.89
CA TYR A 86 -6.48 6.70 2.68
C TYR A 86 -5.75 6.09 1.47
N PRO A 87 -6.48 5.60 0.45
CA PRO A 87 -5.87 5.39 -0.85
C PRO A 87 -5.35 6.73 -1.37
N THR A 88 -4.35 6.72 -2.23
CA THR A 88 -3.68 7.95 -2.67
C THR A 88 -4.60 8.88 -3.48
N TRP A 89 -4.16 10.13 -3.71
CA TRP A 89 -4.89 11.26 -4.32
C TRP A 89 -5.47 11.03 -5.74
N TYR A 90 -5.06 9.98 -6.44
CA TYR A 90 -5.32 9.81 -7.88
C TYR A 90 -6.59 9.04 -8.22
N ALA A 91 -7.27 8.46 -7.23
CA ALA A 91 -8.56 7.81 -7.44
C ALA A 91 -9.47 8.03 -6.24
N THR A 92 -10.72 8.34 -6.52
CA THR A 92 -11.78 8.40 -5.52
C THR A 92 -12.28 6.98 -5.18
N PRO A 93 -12.96 6.79 -4.04
CA PRO A 93 -13.69 5.55 -3.78
C PRO A 93 -14.60 5.12 -4.94
N GLU A 94 -15.28 6.06 -5.57
CA GLU A 94 -16.18 5.83 -6.70
C GLU A 94 -15.43 5.32 -7.95
N ASP A 95 -14.23 5.86 -8.22
CA ASP A 95 -13.40 5.36 -9.32
C ASP A 95 -13.00 3.90 -9.11
N CYS A 96 -12.67 3.53 -7.88
CA CYS A 96 -12.34 2.15 -7.53
C CYS A 96 -13.54 1.23 -7.62
N GLU A 97 -14.70 1.64 -7.11
CA GLU A 97 -15.93 0.84 -7.13
C GLU A 97 -16.46 0.59 -8.55
N ASN A 98 -16.16 1.49 -9.49
CA ASN A 98 -16.43 1.30 -10.91
C ASN A 98 -15.37 0.45 -11.63
N THR A 99 -14.25 0.16 -10.99
CA THR A 99 -13.19 -0.69 -11.57
C THR A 99 -13.48 -2.15 -11.35
N VAL A 100 -13.38 -2.95 -12.41
CA VAL A 100 -13.56 -4.40 -12.31
C VAL A 100 -12.40 -4.99 -11.50
N LEU A 101 -12.72 -5.72 -10.43
CA LEU A 101 -11.74 -6.25 -9.47
C LEU A 101 -10.57 -7.03 -10.11
N LYS A 102 -10.84 -7.77 -11.18
CA LYS A 102 -9.78 -8.50 -11.93
C LYS A 102 -8.75 -7.58 -12.59
N ASP A 103 -9.13 -6.34 -12.88
CA ASP A 103 -8.28 -5.37 -13.56
C ASP A 103 -7.46 -4.54 -12.56
N MET A 104 -7.75 -4.67 -11.26
CA MET A 104 -7.03 -3.99 -10.18
C MET A 104 -5.56 -4.40 -10.04
N VAL A 105 -5.20 -5.58 -10.52
CA VAL A 105 -3.84 -6.15 -10.41
C VAL A 105 -2.95 -5.81 -11.62
N ILE A 106 -3.49 -5.16 -12.66
CA ILE A 106 -2.81 -5.06 -13.97
C ILE A 106 -2.37 -3.63 -14.31
N ASN A 107 -2.83 -2.62 -13.56
CA ASN A 107 -2.54 -1.21 -13.87
C ASN A 107 -2.27 -0.39 -12.60
N ASP A 108 -1.90 0.87 -12.78
CA ASP A 108 -1.63 1.83 -11.69
C ASP A 108 -2.80 1.97 -10.70
N PHE A 109 -4.02 1.70 -11.13
CA PHE A 109 -5.19 1.63 -10.27
C PHE A 109 -5.15 0.46 -9.27
N GLY A 110 -4.44 -0.63 -9.57
CA GLY A 110 -4.31 -1.78 -8.66
C GLY A 110 -3.69 -1.41 -7.32
N MET A 111 -2.69 -0.54 -7.33
CA MET A 111 -2.06 -0.05 -6.11
C MET A 111 -3.02 0.74 -5.23
N ILE A 112 -3.87 1.56 -5.85
CA ILE A 112 -4.80 2.47 -5.17
C ILE A 112 -6.06 1.73 -4.77
N CYS A 113 -6.68 1.04 -5.71
CA CYS A 113 -7.95 0.35 -5.47
C CYS A 113 -7.77 -0.92 -4.63
N GLY A 114 -6.62 -1.59 -4.72
CA GLY A 114 -6.25 -2.66 -3.80
C GLY A 114 -6.09 -2.15 -2.37
N ALA A 115 -5.44 -1.00 -2.18
CA ALA A 115 -5.37 -0.33 -0.90
C ALA A 115 -6.76 0.07 -0.37
N TYR A 116 -7.61 0.63 -1.24
CA TYR A 116 -8.99 0.96 -0.88
C TYR A 116 -9.81 -0.27 -0.48
N TRP A 117 -9.67 -1.39 -1.22
CA TRP A 117 -10.32 -2.64 -0.86
C TRP A 117 -9.92 -3.11 0.56
N ILE A 118 -8.61 -3.06 0.87
CA ILE A 118 -8.11 -3.47 2.18
C ILE A 118 -8.67 -2.57 3.29
N ILE A 119 -8.72 -1.26 3.08
CA ILE A 119 -9.30 -0.31 4.05
C ILE A 119 -10.79 -0.60 4.26
N LYS A 120 -11.55 -0.80 3.17
CA LYS A 120 -13.01 -1.00 3.21
C LYS A 120 -13.39 -2.36 3.78
N ASN A 121 -12.72 -3.44 3.39
CA ASN A 121 -13.13 -4.81 3.64
C ASN A 121 -12.23 -5.59 4.61
N GLY A 122 -11.06 -5.07 4.97
CA GLY A 122 -10.14 -5.69 5.92
C GLY A 122 -9.51 -7.01 5.45
N ASN A 123 -9.50 -7.26 4.15
CA ASN A 123 -8.97 -8.50 3.56
C ASN A 123 -8.37 -8.26 2.17
N MET A 124 -7.74 -9.30 1.61
CA MET A 124 -7.17 -9.31 0.26
C MET A 124 -7.81 -10.43 -0.60
N ASP A 125 -9.07 -10.75 -0.34
CA ASP A 125 -9.74 -11.87 -0.97
C ASP A 125 -9.96 -11.67 -2.47
N TYR A 126 -9.95 -10.43 -2.97
CA TYR A 126 -9.99 -10.14 -4.41
C TYR A 126 -8.83 -10.77 -5.21
N LEU A 127 -7.73 -11.12 -4.55
CA LEU A 127 -6.61 -11.85 -5.16
C LEU A 127 -6.91 -13.35 -5.36
N LYS A 128 -7.89 -13.89 -4.64
CA LYS A 128 -8.19 -15.33 -4.58
C LYS A 128 -9.51 -15.69 -5.25
N CYS A 129 -10.51 -14.83 -5.10
CA CYS A 129 -11.89 -15.11 -5.53
C CYS A 129 -12.31 -14.20 -6.66
N LYS A 130 -12.80 -14.80 -7.76
CA LYS A 130 -13.15 -14.09 -9.00
C LYS A 130 -14.54 -13.44 -9.00
N GLU A 131 -15.38 -13.79 -8.03
CA GLU A 131 -16.80 -13.40 -8.00
C GLU A 131 -17.08 -12.39 -6.88
N LEU A 132 -16.09 -11.63 -6.48
CA LEU A 132 -16.28 -10.57 -5.49
C LEU A 132 -16.80 -9.30 -6.14
N ASP A 133 -17.52 -8.51 -5.38
CA ASP A 133 -17.94 -7.17 -5.75
C ASP A 133 -17.71 -6.19 -4.60
N TRP A 134 -17.93 -4.90 -4.84
CA TRP A 134 -17.66 -3.87 -3.86
C TRP A 134 -18.71 -3.71 -2.77
N GLU A 135 -19.89 -4.35 -2.90
CA GLU A 135 -21.05 -4.10 -2.03
C GLU A 135 -21.54 -5.36 -1.32
N THR A 136 -21.77 -6.44 -2.07
CA THR A 136 -22.54 -7.59 -1.58
C THR A 136 -21.69 -8.79 -1.24
N LYS A 137 -20.65 -9.07 -2.02
CA LYS A 137 -19.76 -10.21 -1.84
C LYS A 137 -18.32 -9.75 -1.69
N THR A 138 -17.96 -9.36 -0.49
CA THR A 138 -16.65 -8.77 -0.15
C THR A 138 -15.64 -9.75 0.43
N SER A 139 -15.95 -11.03 0.48
CA SER A 139 -15.05 -12.09 0.97
C SER A 139 -15.27 -13.41 0.25
N CYS A 140 -14.27 -14.30 0.33
CA CYS A 140 -14.31 -15.66 -0.23
C CYS A 140 -15.18 -16.65 0.56
N LYS A 141 -15.83 -16.22 1.62
CA LYS A 141 -16.64 -17.09 2.49
C LYS A 141 -18.06 -17.22 1.99
#